data_1aab19687e6aa78de3937450ebfbdbb6
#
_entry.id   1aab19687e6aa78de3937450ebfbdbb6
#
_cell.length_a   1.000
_cell.length_b   1.000
_cell.length_c   1.000
_cell.angle_alpha   90.00
_cell.angle_beta   90.00
_cell.angle_gamma   90.00
#
_symmetry.space_group_name_H-M   'P 1'
#
loop_
_entity.id
_entity.type
_entity.pdbx_description
1 polymer ?
#
loop_
_entity_poly.entity_id
_entity_poly.type
_entity_poly.pdbx_seq_one_letter_code
_entity_poly.pdbx_strand_id
1 'polypeptide(L)' 'MIFISEQIFMKVDEVAAELGVSNSYAYKLIRELNKELKAAGCIVINGRIDRKFFHEHLYATQKRKED' A
#
# COMPACT_ATOMS: atom_id res chain seq x y z
N MET A 1 17.15 -2.12 -15.62
CA MET A 1 16.33 -1.41 -15.54
C MET A 1 15.06 -1.85 -15.59
N ILE A 2 14.77 -2.70 -16.19
CA ILE A 2 13.55 -3.11 -16.28
C ILE A 2 12.97 -3.67 -15.12
N PHE A 3 13.69 -4.19 -14.31
CA PHE A 3 13.20 -4.83 -13.23
C PHE A 3 12.56 -3.96 -12.26
N ILE A 4 12.60 -2.77 -12.42
CA ILE A 4 11.97 -1.92 -11.52
C ILE A 4 10.53 -2.08 -11.43
N SER A 5 9.88 -2.56 -12.41
CA SER A 5 8.44 -2.66 -12.37
C SER A 5 7.95 -3.51 -11.23
N GLU A 6 8.72 -4.45 -10.76
CA GLU A 6 8.26 -5.23 -9.68
C GLU A 6 8.19 -4.45 -8.42
N GLN A 7 8.90 -3.37 -8.32
CA GLN A 7 8.91 -2.59 -7.12
C GLN A 7 7.79 -1.59 -7.02
N ILE A 8 7.06 -1.37 -8.08
CA ILE A 8 5.99 -0.40 -8.07
C ILE A 8 4.83 -0.79 -7.19
N PHE A 9 4.49 -2.06 -7.19
CA PHE A 9 3.37 -2.54 -6.39
C PHE A 9 3.84 -3.51 -5.31
N MET A 10 3.17 -3.45 -4.16
CA MET A 10 3.46 -4.37 -3.07
C MET A 10 2.34 -5.37 -2.98
N LYS A 11 2.68 -6.61 -2.70
CA LYS A 11 1.68 -7.65 -2.55
C LYS A 11 1.19 -7.66 -1.11
N VAL A 12 0.13 -8.38 -0.87
CA VAL A 12 -0.45 -8.51 0.47
C VAL A 12 0.60 -8.96 1.48
N ASP A 13 1.39 -9.96 1.13
CA ASP A 13 2.41 -10.49 2.01
C ASP A 13 3.40 -9.43 2.42
N GLU A 14 3.80 -8.60 1.48
CA GLU A 14 4.76 -7.57 1.74
C GLU A 14 4.20 -6.51 2.67
N VAL A 15 2.96 -6.13 2.46
CA VAL A 15 2.33 -5.13 3.30
C VAL A 15 2.16 -5.69 4.70
N ALA A 16 1.77 -6.95 4.81
CA ALA A 16 1.59 -7.59 6.10
C ALA A 16 2.90 -7.60 6.88
N ALA A 17 3.98 -7.93 6.21
CA ALA A 17 5.28 -7.99 6.85
C ALA A 17 5.75 -6.61 7.27
N GLU A 18 5.52 -5.63 6.42
CA GLU A 18 5.95 -4.28 6.70
C GLU A 18 5.24 -3.73 7.93
N LEU A 19 3.97 -4.02 8.07
CA LEU A 19 3.18 -3.52 9.18
C LEU A 19 3.13 -4.45 10.38
N GLY A 20 3.56 -5.68 10.23
CA GLY A 20 3.51 -6.64 11.31
C GLY A 20 2.09 -7.07 11.62
N VAL A 21 1.28 -7.24 10.60
CA VAL A 21 -0.11 -7.64 10.79
C VAL A 21 -0.42 -8.88 9.97
N SER A 22 -1.62 -9.42 10.12
CA SER A 22 -2.00 -10.61 9.38
C SER A 22 -2.26 -10.27 7.92
N ASN A 23 -2.20 -11.26 7.08
CA ASN A 23 -2.48 -11.08 5.67
C ASN A 23 -3.91 -10.61 5.45
N SER A 24 -4.84 -11.09 6.26
CA SER A 24 -6.23 -10.69 6.13
C SER A 24 -6.38 -9.19 6.38
N TYR A 25 -5.71 -8.69 7.40
CA TYR A 25 -5.79 -7.28 7.70
C TYR A 25 -5.11 -6.46 6.59
N ALA A 26 -3.97 -6.94 6.12
CA ALA A 26 -3.25 -6.26 5.06
C ALA A 26 -4.09 -6.18 3.79
N TYR A 27 -4.79 -7.25 3.48
CA TYR A 27 -5.61 -7.27 2.29
C TYR A 27 -6.74 -6.25 2.41
N LYS A 28 -7.35 -6.16 3.57
CA LYS A 28 -8.40 -5.22 3.82
C LYS A 28 -7.89 -3.79 3.67
N LEU A 29 -6.71 -3.55 4.21
CA LEU A 29 -6.11 -2.23 4.13
C LEU A 29 -5.81 -1.87 2.67
N ILE A 30 -5.28 -2.81 1.91
CA ILE A 30 -4.99 -2.58 0.51
C ILE A 30 -6.26 -2.23 -0.25
N ARG A 31 -7.35 -2.92 0.05
CA ARG A 31 -8.61 -2.64 -0.62
C ARG A 31 -9.06 -1.21 -0.35
N GLU A 32 -8.93 -0.76 0.90
CA GLU A 32 -9.34 0.58 1.26
C GLU A 32 -8.49 1.62 0.55
N LEU A 33 -7.19 1.41 0.53
CA LEU A 33 -6.30 2.36 -0.12
C LEU A 33 -6.51 2.39 -1.63
N ASN A 34 -6.77 1.23 -2.21
CA ASN A 34 -7.02 1.17 -3.64
C ASN A 34 -8.30 1.90 -4.01
N LYS A 35 -9.26 1.92 -3.12
CA LYS A 35 -10.49 2.62 -3.37
C LYS A 35 -10.18 4.10 -3.52
N GLU A 36 -9.32 4.63 -2.68
CA GLU A 36 -8.94 6.03 -2.74
C GLU A 36 -8.18 6.32 -4.03
N LEU A 37 -7.27 5.44 -4.41
CA LEU A 37 -6.50 5.62 -5.61
C LEU A 37 -7.37 5.59 -6.84
N LYS A 38 -8.31 4.68 -6.86
CA LYS A 38 -9.20 4.56 -8.00
C LYS A 38 -10.07 5.79 -8.13
N ALA A 39 -10.54 6.32 -7.02
CA ALA A 39 -11.35 7.53 -7.03
C ALA A 39 -10.55 8.71 -7.54
N ALA A 40 -9.24 8.69 -7.36
CA ALA A 40 -8.38 9.75 -7.84
C ALA A 40 -7.99 9.55 -9.31
N GLY A 41 -8.46 8.50 -9.93
CA GLY A 41 -8.15 8.26 -11.33
C GLY A 41 -6.90 7.42 -11.58
N CYS A 42 -6.38 6.78 -10.55
CA CYS A 42 -5.19 5.98 -10.70
C CYS A 42 -5.52 4.54 -11.05
N ILE A 43 -4.57 3.87 -11.65
CA ILE A 43 -4.74 2.47 -11.98
C ILE A 43 -4.48 1.66 -10.73
N VAL A 44 -5.35 0.73 -10.41
CA VAL A 44 -5.15 -0.13 -9.25
C VAL A 44 -5.21 -1.59 -9.67
N ILE A 45 -4.56 -2.44 -8.90
CA ILE A 45 -4.55 -3.87 -9.16
C ILE A 45 -5.05 -4.56 -7.91
N ASN A 46 -5.95 -5.48 -8.09
CA ASN A 46 -6.54 -6.19 -6.97
C ASN A 46 -5.49 -6.91 -6.16
N GLY A 47 -5.50 -6.73 -4.88
CA GLY A 47 -4.53 -7.38 -4.03
C GLY A 47 -3.15 -6.79 -4.04
N ARG A 48 -2.98 -5.63 -4.65
CA ARG A 48 -1.70 -4.96 -4.67
C ARG A 48 -1.89 -3.48 -4.42
N ILE A 49 -0.85 -2.85 -3.92
CA ILE A 49 -0.94 -1.43 -3.62
C ILE A 49 0.31 -0.74 -4.12
N ASP A 50 0.18 0.47 -4.60
CA ASP A 50 1.30 1.25 -5.08
C ASP A 50 2.26 1.46 -3.90
N ARG A 51 3.50 1.08 -4.06
CA ARG A 51 4.49 1.13 -2.99
C ARG A 51 4.71 2.57 -2.51
N LYS A 52 4.78 3.50 -3.43
CA LYS A 52 5.00 4.87 -3.06
C LYS A 52 3.82 5.44 -2.27
N PHE A 53 2.63 5.16 -2.73
CA PHE A 53 1.43 5.63 -2.07
C PHE A 53 1.32 5.04 -0.67
N PHE A 54 1.64 3.77 -0.55
CA PHE A 54 1.57 3.08 0.73
C PHE A 54 2.55 3.71 1.72
N HIS A 55 3.77 3.95 1.27
CA HIS A 55 4.78 4.51 2.14
C HIS A 55 4.46 5.95 2.54
N GLU A 56 3.92 6.72 1.63
CA GLU A 56 3.54 8.09 1.93
C GLU A 56 2.44 8.10 2.98
N HIS A 57 1.50 7.18 2.86
CA HIS A 57 0.40 7.10 3.77
C HIS A 57 0.91 6.69 5.16
N LEU A 58 1.82 5.76 5.20
CA LEU A 58 2.38 5.26 6.42
C LEU A 58 3.17 6.36 7.15
N TYR A 59 4.00 7.07 6.41
CA TYR A 59 4.79 8.14 7.01
C TYR A 59 3.92 9.27 7.51
N ALA A 60 2.89 9.61 6.78
CA ALA A 60 1.98 10.66 7.20
C ALA A 60 1.33 10.30 8.51
N THR A 61 0.95 9.05 8.66
CA THR A 61 0.33 8.57 9.87
C THR A 61 1.31 8.63 11.02
N GLN A 62 2.53 8.24 10.78
CA GLN A 62 3.54 8.28 11.80
C GLN A 62 3.84 9.70 12.23
N LYS A 63 3.89 10.60 11.28
CA LYS A 63 4.14 11.97 11.60
C LYS A 63 3.06 12.51 12.48
N ARG A 64 1.83 12.19 12.18
CA ARG A 64 0.73 12.64 12.95
C ARG A 64 0.81 12.12 14.36
N LYS A 65 1.25 10.92 14.53
CA LYS A 65 1.35 10.34 15.80
C LYS A 65 2.36 11.01 16.67
N GLU A 66 3.41 11.46 16.11
CA GLU A 66 4.43 12.11 16.84
C GLU A 66 4.05 13.44 17.38
N ASP A 67 3.12 14.06 16.77
CA ASP A 67 2.65 15.32 17.24
C ASP A 67 1.72 15.15 18.37
#